data_fcbb114ae7cda85a034421b4d36d4898
#
_entry.id   fcbb114ae7cda85a034421b4d36d4898
#
_cell.length_a   1.000
_cell.length_b   1.000
_cell.length_c   1.000
_cell.angle_alpha   90.00
_cell.angle_beta   90.00
_cell.angle_gamma   90.00
#
_symmetry.space_group_name_H-M   'P 1'
#
loop_
_entity.id
_entity.type
_entity.pdbx_description
1 polymer ?
#
loop_
_entity_poly.entity_id
_entity_poly.type
_entity_poly.pdbx_seq_one_letter_code
_entity_poly.pdbx_strand_id
1 'polypeptide(L)'
;MINKEAANRNFSIACSAYDEAKEIIRELTTYVKIASPDFSFEIAMKQFDMILQGILLRTAADDGYFLDEERQFIEKITDYGDIMAYFNKKGKSISWDSFDGLSAEDKKDISLKMAVLLKDMANDFVAPFAIVDALLPKDYCEIITEKIGIIGLSLAACDGDSQESSDFKNEAAVVYVLVNNLIKEKWQEIASQHEKSSVQSKSQSAPRSNSLKENFLKKKTLM
;
A
#
# COMPACT_ATOMS: atom_id res chain seq x y z
N MET A 1 19.39 22.89 14.88
CA MET A 1 19.56 21.97 16.04
C MET A 1 18.33 21.09 16.07
N ILE A 2 18.47 19.82 15.73
CA ILE A 2 17.34 18.88 15.65
C ILE A 2 16.68 18.77 17.03
N ASN A 3 15.36 18.89 17.04
CA ASN A 3 14.59 18.69 18.27
C ASN A 3 14.40 17.19 18.52
N LYS A 4 15.32 16.57 19.25
CA LYS A 4 15.30 15.14 19.53
C LYS A 4 14.01 14.65 20.19
N GLU A 5 13.33 15.48 20.95
CA GLU A 5 12.06 15.12 21.58
C GLU A 5 10.94 15.03 20.53
N ALA A 6 10.90 15.97 19.59
CA ALA A 6 9.98 15.93 18.47
C ALA A 6 10.24 14.72 17.54
N ALA A 7 11.50 14.46 17.21
CA ALA A 7 11.89 13.29 16.41
C ALA A 7 11.45 11.98 17.08
N ASN A 8 11.71 11.79 18.36
CA ASN A 8 11.27 10.60 19.11
C ASN A 8 9.75 10.44 19.14
N ARG A 9 9.01 11.55 19.30
CA ARG A 9 7.55 11.53 19.29
C ARG A 9 7.02 11.11 17.92
N ASN A 10 7.55 11.67 16.84
CA ASN A 10 7.15 11.34 15.48
C ASN A 10 7.47 9.88 15.15
N PHE A 11 8.62 9.38 15.56
CA PHE A 11 8.95 7.95 15.42
C PHE A 11 7.97 7.06 16.20
N SER A 12 7.58 7.44 17.42
CA SER A 12 6.58 6.69 18.18
C SER A 12 5.21 6.66 17.51
N ILE A 13 4.79 7.77 16.87
CA ILE A 13 3.55 7.84 16.09
C ILE A 13 3.62 6.88 14.89
N ALA A 14 4.75 6.89 14.17
CA ALA A 14 4.96 5.99 13.06
C ALA A 14 4.94 4.52 13.47
N CYS A 15 5.59 4.16 14.58
CA CYS A 15 5.56 2.78 15.12
C CYS A 15 4.12 2.34 15.45
N SER A 16 3.31 3.22 16.08
CA SER A 16 1.90 2.89 16.35
C SER A 16 1.11 2.66 15.07
N ALA A 17 1.29 3.51 14.05
CA ALA A 17 0.63 3.35 12.77
C ALA A 17 1.08 2.06 12.04
N TYR A 18 2.35 1.70 12.14
CA TYR A 18 2.88 0.45 11.59
C TYR A 18 2.30 -0.78 12.28
N ASP A 19 2.23 -0.77 13.61
CA ASP A 19 1.64 -1.88 14.37
C ASP A 19 0.15 -2.05 14.05
N GLU A 20 -0.59 -0.96 13.90
CA GLU A 20 -2.00 -1.01 13.46
C GLU A 20 -2.14 -1.58 12.04
N ALA A 21 -1.29 -1.16 11.09
CA ALA A 21 -1.26 -1.72 9.74
C ALA A 21 -0.96 -3.23 9.76
N LYS A 22 -0.01 -3.64 10.59
CA LYS A 22 0.38 -5.04 10.79
C LYS A 22 -0.79 -5.92 11.29
N GLU A 23 -1.60 -5.42 12.22
CA GLU A 23 -2.79 -6.14 12.69
C GLU A 23 -3.86 -6.26 11.58
N ILE A 24 -4.07 -5.22 10.79
CA ILE A 24 -4.98 -5.26 9.65
C ILE A 24 -4.53 -6.28 8.61
N ILE A 25 -3.24 -6.30 8.28
CA ILE A 25 -2.66 -7.29 7.36
C ILE A 25 -2.80 -8.70 7.91
N ARG A 26 -2.68 -8.89 9.23
CA ARG A 26 -2.90 -10.18 9.89
C ARG A 26 -4.35 -10.64 9.76
N GLU A 27 -5.30 -9.76 10.03
CA GLU A 27 -6.72 -10.04 9.85
C GLU A 27 -7.04 -10.38 8.40
N LEU A 28 -6.59 -9.56 7.45
CA LEU A 28 -6.76 -9.80 6.02
C LEU A 28 -6.27 -11.18 5.59
N THR A 29 -5.09 -11.59 6.06
CA THR A 29 -4.49 -12.87 5.70
C THR A 29 -5.42 -14.04 6.03
N THR A 30 -6.26 -13.93 7.07
CA THR A 30 -7.21 -14.99 7.44
C THR A 30 -8.30 -15.17 6.38
N TYR A 31 -8.74 -14.09 5.75
CA TYR A 31 -9.74 -14.14 4.67
C TYR A 31 -9.13 -14.61 3.35
N VAL A 32 -7.96 -14.10 3.00
CA VAL A 32 -7.31 -14.42 1.71
C VAL A 32 -6.86 -15.87 1.66
N LYS A 33 -6.43 -16.46 2.76
CA LYS A 33 -6.05 -17.89 2.83
C LYS A 33 -7.15 -18.86 2.42
N ILE A 34 -8.41 -18.45 2.52
CA ILE A 34 -9.55 -19.27 2.09
C ILE A 34 -9.52 -19.47 0.57
N ALA A 35 -9.13 -18.44 -0.19
CA ALA A 35 -9.06 -18.47 -1.65
C ALA A 35 -7.65 -18.75 -2.19
N SER A 36 -6.62 -18.43 -1.43
CA SER A 36 -5.21 -18.58 -1.78
C SER A 36 -4.41 -19.12 -0.60
N PRO A 37 -4.30 -20.46 -0.45
CA PRO A 37 -3.63 -21.08 0.70
C PRO A 37 -2.16 -20.68 0.87
N ASP A 38 -1.48 -20.38 -0.23
CA ASP A 38 -0.07 -19.98 -0.24
C ASP A 38 0.16 -18.53 0.21
N PHE A 39 -0.90 -17.72 0.35
CA PHE A 39 -0.80 -16.37 0.84
C PHE A 39 -0.55 -16.39 2.35
N SER A 40 0.61 -15.86 2.78
CA SER A 40 0.99 -15.82 4.19
C SER A 40 1.11 -14.39 4.70
N PHE A 41 0.94 -14.24 6.02
CA PHE A 41 1.16 -12.98 6.71
C PHE A 41 2.58 -12.43 6.45
N GLU A 42 3.61 -13.29 6.47
CA GLU A 42 5.00 -12.89 6.23
C GLU A 42 5.21 -12.38 4.79
N ILE A 43 4.56 -13.01 3.80
CA ILE A 43 4.62 -12.54 2.41
C ILE A 43 3.97 -11.16 2.30
N ALA A 44 2.79 -10.98 2.89
CA ALA A 44 2.06 -9.72 2.86
C ALA A 44 2.84 -8.61 3.57
N MET A 45 3.38 -8.88 4.76
CA MET A 45 4.20 -7.91 5.50
C MET A 45 5.48 -7.56 4.76
N LYS A 46 6.12 -8.53 4.12
CA LYS A 46 7.31 -8.25 3.32
C LYS A 46 7.01 -7.32 2.12
N GLN A 47 5.89 -7.52 1.46
CA GLN A 47 5.44 -6.63 0.39
C GLN A 47 5.12 -5.24 0.93
N PHE A 48 4.41 -5.17 2.06
CA PHE A 48 4.09 -3.92 2.74
C PHE A 48 5.35 -3.13 3.10
N ASP A 49 6.31 -3.75 3.77
CA ASP A 49 7.57 -3.12 4.16
C ASP A 49 8.36 -2.58 2.97
N MET A 50 8.43 -3.36 1.88
CA MET A 50 9.14 -2.93 0.68
C MET A 50 8.47 -1.73 0.02
N ILE A 51 7.14 -1.68 -0.02
CA ILE A 51 6.37 -0.54 -0.53
C ILE A 51 6.58 0.66 0.39
N LEU A 52 6.44 0.47 1.68
CA LEU A 52 6.62 1.52 2.68
C LEU A 52 8.03 2.13 2.60
N GLN A 53 9.08 1.30 2.64
CA GLN A 53 10.47 1.77 2.51
C GLN A 53 10.70 2.53 1.21
N GLY A 54 10.11 2.09 0.09
CA GLY A 54 10.22 2.80 -1.17
C GLY A 54 9.55 4.17 -1.16
N ILE A 55 8.38 4.30 -0.52
CA ILE A 55 7.70 5.58 -0.34
C ILE A 55 8.54 6.50 0.54
N LEU A 56 9.04 5.99 1.66
CA LEU A 56 9.87 6.77 2.60
C LEU A 56 11.17 7.23 1.97
N LEU A 57 11.85 6.37 1.23
CA LEU A 57 13.06 6.74 0.48
C LEU A 57 12.79 7.80 -0.59
N ARG A 58 11.64 7.72 -1.25
CA ARG A 58 11.25 8.74 -2.24
C ARG A 58 10.97 10.07 -1.56
N THR A 59 10.35 10.04 -0.38
CA THR A 59 10.08 11.24 0.43
C THR A 59 11.39 11.89 0.88
N ALA A 60 12.26 11.13 1.55
CA ALA A 60 13.55 11.59 2.04
C ALA A 60 14.51 12.09 0.94
N ALA A 61 14.35 11.62 -0.31
CA ALA A 61 15.20 12.05 -1.43
C ALA A 61 14.64 13.25 -2.21
N ASP A 62 13.50 13.81 -1.82
CA ASP A 62 12.83 14.86 -2.61
C ASP A 62 13.64 16.16 -2.67
N ASP A 63 14.23 16.57 -1.58
CA ASP A 63 15.10 17.75 -1.47
C ASP A 63 16.55 17.50 -1.96
N GLY A 64 16.91 16.22 -2.23
CA GLY A 64 18.23 15.78 -2.66
C GLY A 64 19.19 15.49 -1.51
N TYR A 65 18.78 15.67 -0.28
CA TYR A 65 19.51 15.29 0.93
C TYR A 65 18.92 14.01 1.53
N PHE A 66 19.74 13.28 2.27
CA PHE A 66 19.31 12.08 2.98
C PHE A 66 20.01 12.08 4.33
N LEU A 67 19.26 12.44 5.35
CA LEU A 67 19.79 12.62 6.69
C LEU A 67 19.97 11.28 7.42
N ASP A 68 20.92 11.24 8.34
CA ASP A 68 21.16 10.06 9.18
C ASP A 68 19.89 9.68 10.00
N GLU A 69 19.13 10.67 10.42
CA GLU A 69 17.87 10.51 11.15
C GLU A 69 16.81 9.84 10.30
N GLU A 70 16.66 10.24 9.06
CA GLU A 70 15.73 9.65 8.09
C GLU A 70 16.11 8.21 7.77
N ARG A 71 17.39 7.95 7.53
CA ARG A 71 17.89 6.60 7.33
C ARG A 71 17.57 5.70 8.52
N GLN A 72 17.88 6.14 9.73
CA GLN A 72 17.60 5.38 10.94
C GLN A 72 16.10 5.17 11.16
N PHE A 73 15.27 6.14 10.78
CA PHE A 73 13.83 6.01 10.81
C PHE A 73 13.36 4.89 9.88
N ILE A 74 13.78 4.92 8.62
CA ILE A 74 13.39 3.93 7.60
C ILE A 74 13.87 2.52 7.97
N GLU A 75 15.10 2.38 8.44
CA GLU A 75 15.67 1.08 8.85
C GLU A 75 14.96 0.48 10.07
N LYS A 76 14.44 1.32 10.97
CA LYS A 76 13.85 0.86 12.23
C LYS A 76 12.34 0.65 12.17
N ILE A 77 11.65 1.23 11.19
CA ILE A 77 10.18 1.17 11.14
C ILE A 77 9.66 -0.15 10.59
N THR A 78 10.47 -0.92 9.86
CA THR A 78 10.06 -2.14 9.19
C THR A 78 10.74 -3.38 9.77
N ASP A 79 9.99 -4.49 9.87
CA ASP A 79 10.45 -5.74 10.52
C ASP A 79 10.70 -6.88 9.52
N TYR A 80 10.04 -6.89 8.35
CA TYR A 80 9.91 -8.06 7.47
C TYR A 80 10.58 -7.91 6.12
N GLY A 81 10.70 -6.70 5.60
CA GLY A 81 11.20 -6.40 4.27
C GLY A 81 12.45 -5.54 4.28
N ASP A 82 13.25 -5.70 3.21
CA ASP A 82 14.41 -4.85 2.94
C ASP A 82 14.46 -4.56 1.45
N ILE A 83 14.14 -3.32 1.07
CA ILE A 83 14.14 -2.88 -0.31
C ILE A 83 15.55 -2.86 -0.91
N MET A 84 16.57 -2.61 -0.10
CA MET A 84 17.96 -2.64 -0.58
C MET A 84 18.39 -4.05 -0.94
N ALA A 85 18.01 -5.06 -0.15
CA ALA A 85 18.24 -6.47 -0.47
C ALA A 85 17.51 -6.88 -1.76
N TYR A 86 16.34 -6.32 -2.05
CA TYR A 86 15.63 -6.55 -3.31
C TYR A 86 16.43 -6.02 -4.51
N PHE A 87 16.97 -4.80 -4.44
CA PHE A 87 17.81 -4.24 -5.51
C PHE A 87 19.07 -5.06 -5.74
N ASN A 88 19.70 -5.54 -4.68
CA ASN A 88 20.88 -6.39 -4.77
C ASN A 88 20.63 -7.68 -5.54
N LYS A 89 19.46 -8.31 -5.36
CA LYS A 89 19.04 -9.49 -6.14
C LYS A 89 18.84 -9.20 -7.62
N LYS A 90 18.55 -7.96 -7.98
CA LYS A 90 18.40 -7.53 -9.38
C LYS A 90 19.71 -7.06 -10.01
N GLY A 91 20.86 -7.34 -9.36
CA GLY A 91 22.20 -7.04 -9.89
C GLY A 91 22.63 -5.60 -9.73
N LYS A 92 21.95 -4.81 -8.90
CA LYS A 92 22.36 -3.45 -8.52
C LYS A 92 22.86 -3.52 -7.08
N SER A 93 24.19 -3.47 -6.90
CA SER A 93 24.81 -3.45 -5.57
C SER A 93 24.56 -2.08 -4.91
N ILE A 94 23.44 -1.95 -4.22
CA ILE A 94 23.07 -0.78 -3.43
C ILE A 94 22.92 -1.25 -1.98
N SER A 95 23.62 -0.59 -1.06
CA SER A 95 23.43 -0.74 0.38
C SER A 95 23.10 0.61 0.99
N TRP A 96 22.59 0.63 2.20
CA TRP A 96 22.35 1.89 2.93
C TRP A 96 23.64 2.73 3.01
N ASP A 97 24.79 2.12 3.31
CA ASP A 97 26.08 2.82 3.37
C ASP A 97 26.51 3.38 2.01
N SER A 98 26.26 2.64 0.91
CA SER A 98 26.58 3.14 -0.43
C SER A 98 25.59 4.21 -0.91
N PHE A 99 24.35 4.18 -0.42
CA PHE A 99 23.34 5.19 -0.72
C PHE A 99 23.73 6.56 -0.15
N ASP A 100 24.22 6.62 1.08
CA ASP A 100 24.70 7.86 1.71
C ASP A 100 25.85 8.53 0.93
N GLY A 101 26.71 7.74 0.30
CA GLY A 101 27.84 8.23 -0.50
C GLY A 101 27.46 8.73 -1.91
N LEU A 102 26.19 8.58 -2.34
CA LEU A 102 25.76 9.02 -3.65
C LEU A 102 25.55 10.54 -3.70
N SER A 103 25.68 11.10 -4.92
CA SER A 103 25.30 12.49 -5.16
C SER A 103 23.78 12.66 -5.01
N ALA A 104 23.31 13.89 -4.74
CA ALA A 104 21.88 14.21 -4.67
C ALA A 104 21.14 13.82 -5.97
N GLU A 105 21.81 14.01 -7.13
CA GLU A 105 21.24 13.63 -8.43
C GLU A 105 21.08 12.11 -8.58
N ASP A 106 22.08 11.32 -8.15
CA ASP A 106 22.01 9.85 -8.18
C ASP A 106 20.95 9.32 -7.21
N LYS A 107 20.84 9.89 -6.00
CA LYS A 107 19.79 9.56 -5.04
C LYS A 107 18.40 9.80 -5.63
N LYS A 108 18.21 10.94 -6.28
CA LYS A 108 16.96 11.30 -6.94
C LYS A 108 16.62 10.36 -8.11
N ASP A 109 17.60 9.99 -8.94
CA ASP A 109 17.42 9.02 -10.03
C ASP A 109 17.03 7.63 -9.49
N ILE A 110 17.69 7.17 -8.43
CA ILE A 110 17.37 5.91 -7.77
C ILE A 110 15.95 5.95 -7.21
N SER A 111 15.56 7.02 -6.52
CA SER A 111 14.22 7.16 -5.95
C SER A 111 13.12 7.17 -7.03
N LEU A 112 13.36 7.79 -8.18
CA LEU A 112 12.45 7.76 -9.32
C LEU A 112 12.32 6.35 -9.91
N LYS A 113 13.42 5.62 -10.05
CA LYS A 113 13.40 4.21 -10.49
C LYS A 113 12.69 3.31 -9.48
N MET A 114 12.83 3.59 -8.18
CA MET A 114 12.05 2.93 -7.14
C MET A 114 10.55 3.18 -7.29
N ALA A 115 10.13 4.41 -7.56
CA ALA A 115 8.72 4.73 -7.71
C ALA A 115 8.04 3.93 -8.85
N VAL A 116 8.74 3.68 -9.95
CA VAL A 116 8.26 2.84 -11.05
C VAL A 116 8.09 1.38 -10.59
N LEU A 117 9.07 0.86 -9.86
CA LEU A 117 9.02 -0.51 -9.34
C LEU A 117 7.91 -0.71 -8.30
N LEU A 118 7.72 0.30 -7.44
CA LEU A 118 6.69 0.28 -6.40
C LEU A 118 5.29 0.20 -6.98
N LYS A 119 5.06 0.74 -8.16
CA LYS A 119 3.76 0.67 -8.82
C LYS A 119 3.32 -0.79 -9.06
N ASP A 120 4.21 -1.62 -9.55
CA ASP A 120 3.90 -3.02 -9.81
C ASP A 120 3.72 -3.80 -8.49
N MET A 121 4.59 -3.55 -7.51
CA MET A 121 4.48 -4.16 -6.19
C MET A 121 3.20 -3.75 -5.45
N ALA A 122 2.81 -2.47 -5.55
CA ALA A 122 1.58 -1.98 -4.94
C ALA A 122 0.34 -2.63 -5.55
N ASN A 123 0.34 -2.92 -6.85
CA ASN A 123 -0.76 -3.62 -7.51
C ASN A 123 -0.98 -5.02 -6.90
N ASP A 124 0.08 -5.78 -6.72
CA ASP A 124 0.00 -7.13 -6.16
C ASP A 124 -0.40 -7.10 -4.68
N PHE A 125 0.06 -6.10 -3.94
CA PHE A 125 -0.26 -5.93 -2.53
C PHE A 125 -1.72 -5.48 -2.32
N VAL A 126 -2.23 -4.54 -3.11
CA VAL A 126 -3.57 -3.97 -2.93
C VAL A 126 -4.68 -4.92 -3.36
N ALA A 127 -4.43 -5.78 -4.35
CA ALA A 127 -5.45 -6.66 -4.90
C ALA A 127 -6.21 -7.49 -3.86
N PRO A 128 -5.56 -8.20 -2.91
CA PRO A 128 -6.28 -8.96 -1.89
C PRO A 128 -7.10 -8.08 -0.93
N PHE A 129 -6.64 -6.87 -0.59
CA PHE A 129 -7.42 -5.92 0.23
C PHE A 129 -8.68 -5.48 -0.49
N ALA A 130 -8.56 -5.07 -1.76
CA ALA A 130 -9.70 -4.62 -2.55
C ALA A 130 -10.75 -5.72 -2.76
N ILE A 131 -10.34 -6.97 -2.92
CA ILE A 131 -11.26 -8.11 -3.03
C ILE A 131 -12.01 -8.31 -1.70
N VAL A 132 -11.33 -8.24 -0.56
CA VAL A 132 -11.97 -8.40 0.74
C VAL A 132 -12.92 -7.24 1.02
N ASP A 133 -12.54 -5.99 0.73
CA ASP A 133 -13.40 -4.81 0.89
C ASP A 133 -14.65 -4.88 0.00
N ALA A 134 -14.54 -5.46 -1.21
CA ALA A 134 -15.69 -5.67 -2.09
C ALA A 134 -16.66 -6.77 -1.61
N LEU A 135 -16.16 -7.73 -0.84
CA LEU A 135 -16.96 -8.87 -0.35
C LEU A 135 -17.50 -8.67 1.07
N LEU A 136 -16.78 -7.92 1.89
CA LEU A 136 -17.12 -7.63 3.28
C LEU A 136 -17.23 -6.11 3.47
N PRO A 137 -18.06 -5.62 4.40
CA PRO A 137 -18.15 -4.19 4.71
C PRO A 137 -16.93 -3.76 5.56
N LYS A 138 -15.76 -3.80 4.95
CA LYS A 138 -14.46 -3.44 5.52
C LYS A 138 -13.82 -2.38 4.64
N ASP A 139 -13.03 -1.51 5.24
CA ASP A 139 -12.35 -0.39 4.57
C ASP A 139 -10.82 -0.56 4.67
N TYR A 140 -10.34 -1.78 4.46
CA TYR A 140 -8.92 -2.13 4.65
C TYR A 140 -7.99 -1.30 3.77
N CYS A 141 -8.35 -1.10 2.49
CA CYS A 141 -7.54 -0.28 1.59
C CYS A 141 -7.42 1.16 2.09
N GLU A 142 -8.52 1.76 2.57
CA GLU A 142 -8.50 3.13 3.08
C GLU A 142 -7.66 3.22 4.35
N ILE A 143 -7.85 2.30 5.29
CA ILE A 143 -7.12 2.30 6.56
C ILE A 143 -5.61 2.09 6.33
N ILE A 144 -5.21 1.13 5.50
CA ILE A 144 -3.78 0.91 5.17
C ILE A 144 -3.17 2.15 4.51
N THR A 145 -3.90 2.78 3.59
CA THR A 145 -3.46 4.01 2.92
C THR A 145 -3.25 5.15 3.93
N GLU A 146 -4.16 5.30 4.89
CA GLU A 146 -4.03 6.26 5.99
C GLU A 146 -2.79 5.99 6.84
N LYS A 147 -2.53 4.72 7.23
CA LYS A 147 -1.36 4.36 8.03
C LYS A 147 -0.05 4.65 7.30
N ILE A 148 0.04 4.33 6.02
CA ILE A 148 1.21 4.70 5.20
C ILE A 148 1.40 6.22 5.18
N GLY A 149 0.31 6.98 5.02
CA GLY A 149 0.34 8.45 5.07
C GLY A 149 0.86 8.98 6.40
N ILE A 150 0.39 8.44 7.53
CA ILE A 150 0.85 8.83 8.88
C ILE A 150 2.34 8.54 9.05
N ILE A 151 2.82 7.37 8.61
CA ILE A 151 4.24 7.01 8.71
C ILE A 151 5.09 7.95 7.86
N GLY A 152 4.67 8.24 6.63
CA GLY A 152 5.39 9.15 5.74
C GLY A 152 5.47 10.58 6.28
N LEU A 153 4.36 11.12 6.82
CA LEU A 153 4.36 12.43 7.46
C LEU A 153 5.20 12.47 8.74
N SER A 154 5.30 11.35 9.45
CA SER A 154 6.17 11.24 10.62
C SER A 154 7.64 11.23 10.24
N LEU A 155 8.01 10.68 9.07
CA LEU A 155 9.36 10.78 8.51
C LEU A 155 9.68 12.25 8.17
N ALA A 156 8.81 12.90 7.39
CA ALA A 156 8.98 14.30 7.00
C ALA A 156 9.17 15.26 8.18
N ALA A 157 8.70 14.88 9.37
CA ALA A 157 8.87 15.67 10.59
C ALA A 157 9.96 15.13 11.54
N CYS A 158 10.75 14.13 11.13
CA CYS A 158 11.70 13.45 12.03
C CYS A 158 12.95 14.30 12.30
N ASP A 159 13.31 15.21 11.42
CA ASP A 159 14.41 16.16 11.57
C ASP A 159 14.06 17.37 12.45
N GLY A 160 12.79 17.45 12.87
CA GLY A 160 12.27 18.54 13.71
C GLY A 160 11.70 19.71 12.90
N ASP A 161 11.50 19.54 11.62
CA ASP A 161 10.82 20.51 10.78
C ASP A 161 9.38 20.72 11.25
N SER A 162 8.96 21.98 11.27
CA SER A 162 7.59 22.31 11.62
C SER A 162 6.69 22.18 10.40
N GLN A 163 5.39 21.91 10.63
CA GLN A 163 4.37 21.90 9.57
C GLN A 163 4.30 23.20 8.75
N GLU A 164 4.98 24.25 9.20
CA GLU A 164 5.06 25.54 8.51
C GLU A 164 6.29 25.66 7.61
N SER A 165 7.30 24.77 7.77
CA SER A 165 8.50 24.79 6.93
C SER A 165 8.17 24.45 5.47
N SER A 166 8.95 24.99 4.52
CA SER A 166 8.78 24.68 3.11
C SER A 166 9.12 23.23 2.80
N ASP A 167 10.13 22.69 3.49
CA ASP A 167 10.64 21.34 3.27
C ASP A 167 9.62 20.31 3.74
N PHE A 168 9.07 20.45 4.95
CA PHE A 168 7.95 19.61 5.40
C PHE A 168 6.77 19.62 4.43
N LYS A 169 6.39 20.78 3.89
CA LYS A 169 5.27 20.86 2.94
C LYS A 169 5.55 20.13 1.63
N ASN A 170 6.79 20.21 1.14
CA ASN A 170 7.20 19.50 -0.07
C ASN A 170 7.20 17.99 0.16
N GLU A 171 7.80 17.50 1.23
CA GLU A 171 7.83 16.09 1.60
C GLU A 171 6.44 15.54 1.86
N ALA A 172 5.60 16.28 2.60
CA ALA A 172 4.20 15.92 2.81
C ALA A 172 3.45 15.79 1.47
N ALA A 173 3.69 16.70 0.52
CA ALA A 173 3.09 16.61 -0.82
C ALA A 173 3.54 15.34 -1.56
N VAL A 174 4.81 14.98 -1.46
CA VAL A 174 5.36 13.73 -2.05
C VAL A 174 4.66 12.51 -1.44
N VAL A 175 4.53 12.43 -0.12
CA VAL A 175 3.81 11.35 0.57
C VAL A 175 2.38 11.24 0.06
N TYR A 176 1.63 12.34 0.04
CA TYR A 176 0.24 12.37 -0.44
C TYR A 176 0.10 11.88 -1.89
N VAL A 177 0.96 12.36 -2.78
CA VAL A 177 0.94 11.96 -4.20
C VAL A 177 1.23 10.47 -4.34
N LEU A 178 2.29 9.97 -3.69
CA LEU A 178 2.69 8.57 -3.80
C LEU A 178 1.63 7.63 -3.21
N VAL A 179 1.13 7.93 -2.01
CA VAL A 179 0.12 7.09 -1.36
C VAL A 179 -1.20 7.09 -2.13
N ASN A 180 -1.68 8.26 -2.56
CA ASN A 180 -2.94 8.32 -3.29
C ASN A 180 -2.84 7.67 -4.67
N ASN A 181 -1.76 7.91 -5.41
CA ASN A 181 -1.66 7.42 -6.79
C ASN A 181 -1.33 5.93 -6.86
N LEU A 182 -0.41 5.45 -6.01
CA LEU A 182 0.06 4.07 -6.08
C LEU A 182 -0.94 3.06 -5.52
N ILE A 183 -1.71 3.42 -4.51
CA ILE A 183 -2.60 2.50 -3.81
C ILE A 183 -4.06 2.79 -4.16
N LYS A 184 -4.51 4.02 -4.02
CA LYS A 184 -5.92 4.40 -4.13
C LYS A 184 -6.48 4.27 -5.54
N GLU A 185 -5.71 4.64 -6.57
CA GLU A 185 -6.14 4.48 -7.97
C GLU A 185 -6.36 3.00 -8.32
N LYS A 186 -5.45 2.14 -7.88
CA LYS A 186 -5.56 0.71 -8.16
C LYS A 186 -6.70 0.05 -7.40
N TRP A 187 -6.93 0.46 -6.16
CA TRP A 187 -8.10 0.01 -5.42
C TRP A 187 -9.40 0.36 -6.12
N GLN A 188 -9.56 1.60 -6.60
CA GLN A 188 -10.74 2.04 -7.34
C GLN A 188 -10.95 1.25 -8.64
N GLU A 189 -9.87 0.92 -9.34
CA GLU A 189 -9.92 0.09 -10.54
C GLU A 189 -10.47 -1.30 -10.23
N ILE A 190 -9.92 -1.98 -9.21
CA ILE A 190 -10.33 -3.33 -8.82
C ILE A 190 -11.77 -3.34 -8.30
N ALA A 191 -12.14 -2.38 -7.45
CA ALA A 191 -13.50 -2.26 -6.93
C ALA A 191 -14.53 -2.08 -8.05
N SER A 192 -14.26 -1.22 -9.03
CA SER A 192 -15.14 -1.00 -10.17
C SER A 192 -15.25 -2.20 -11.11
N GLN A 193 -14.23 -3.02 -11.23
CA GLN A 193 -14.28 -4.29 -11.98
C GLN A 193 -15.18 -5.32 -11.26
N HIS A 194 -15.10 -5.40 -9.95
CA HIS A 194 -15.96 -6.29 -9.15
C HIS A 194 -17.43 -5.90 -9.21
N GLU A 195 -17.76 -4.62 -9.13
CA GLU A 195 -19.13 -4.13 -9.28
C GLU A 195 -19.72 -4.48 -10.66
N LYS A 196 -18.98 -4.27 -11.73
CA LYS A 196 -19.41 -4.62 -13.10
C LYS A 196 -19.67 -6.13 -13.25
N SER A 197 -18.82 -6.96 -12.68
CA SER A 197 -18.97 -8.41 -12.70
C SER A 197 -20.19 -8.89 -11.90
N SER A 198 -20.47 -8.25 -10.76
CA SER A 198 -21.64 -8.57 -9.92
C SER A 198 -22.97 -8.16 -10.57
N VAL A 199 -22.99 -7.06 -11.32
CA VAL A 199 -24.16 -6.62 -12.07
C VAL A 199 -24.45 -7.55 -13.25
N GLN A 200 -23.42 -7.99 -13.98
CA GLN A 200 -23.57 -8.94 -15.07
C GLN A 200 -24.07 -10.32 -14.60
N SER A 201 -23.62 -10.80 -13.46
CA SER A 201 -24.11 -12.07 -12.89
C SER A 201 -25.57 -11.99 -12.43
N LYS A 202 -26.01 -10.86 -11.91
CA LYS A 202 -27.41 -10.61 -11.55
C LYS A 202 -28.34 -10.48 -12.76
N SER A 203 -27.87 -9.94 -13.88
CA SER A 203 -28.65 -9.80 -15.12
C SER A 203 -28.80 -11.14 -15.85
N GLN A 204 -27.88 -12.09 -15.68
CA GLN A 204 -27.98 -13.43 -16.26
C GLN A 204 -28.79 -14.40 -15.40
N SER A 205 -29.04 -14.09 -14.12
CA SER A 205 -29.84 -14.90 -13.20
C SER A 205 -31.30 -14.46 -13.10
N ALA A 206 -31.81 -13.63 -14.00
CA ALA A 206 -33.24 -13.37 -14.12
C ALA A 206 -33.96 -14.68 -14.51
N PRO A 207 -34.94 -15.15 -13.73
CA PRO A 207 -35.47 -16.52 -13.88
C PRO A 207 -36.21 -16.65 -15.20
N ARG A 208 -35.81 -17.62 -16.01
CA ARG A 208 -36.64 -18.20 -17.07
C ARG A 208 -37.82 -18.94 -16.43
N SER A 209 -38.67 -18.25 -15.64
CA SER A 209 -39.80 -18.87 -14.93
C SER A 209 -41.11 -18.87 -15.70
N ASN A 210 -41.15 -18.34 -16.93
CA ASN A 210 -42.38 -18.31 -17.70
C ASN A 210 -42.63 -19.52 -18.63
N SER A 211 -41.64 -20.35 -18.92
CA SER A 211 -41.83 -21.48 -19.84
C SER A 211 -42.48 -22.74 -19.17
N LEU A 212 -42.35 -22.87 -17.87
CA LEU A 212 -42.92 -24.02 -17.16
C LEU A 212 -44.42 -23.87 -16.85
N LYS A 213 -44.92 -22.63 -16.71
CA LYS A 213 -46.35 -22.39 -16.50
C LYS A 213 -47.17 -22.56 -17.77
N GLU A 214 -46.65 -22.21 -18.93
CA GLU A 214 -47.36 -22.42 -20.19
C GLU A 214 -47.49 -23.89 -20.60
N ASN A 215 -46.51 -24.72 -20.30
CA ASN A 215 -46.57 -26.15 -20.58
C ASN A 215 -47.51 -26.91 -19.64
N PHE A 216 -47.81 -26.42 -18.45
CA PHE A 216 -48.79 -27.03 -17.52
C PHE A 216 -50.23 -26.70 -17.88
N LEU A 217 -50.49 -25.52 -18.47
CA LEU A 217 -51.83 -25.13 -18.90
C LEU A 217 -52.28 -25.81 -20.18
N LYS A 218 -51.35 -26.08 -21.11
CA LYS A 218 -51.66 -26.80 -22.37
C LYS A 218 -52.01 -28.29 -22.19
N LYS A 219 -51.59 -28.90 -21.08
CA LYS A 219 -51.96 -30.34 -20.79
C LYS A 219 -53.31 -30.51 -20.12
N LYS A 220 -53.98 -29.44 -19.65
CA LYS A 220 -55.30 -29.51 -19.00
C LYS A 220 -56.48 -29.31 -19.93
N THR A 221 -56.22 -28.96 -21.22
CA THR A 221 -57.30 -28.71 -22.21
C THR A 221 -57.45 -29.87 -23.22
N LEU A 222 -56.80 -31.01 -22.97
CA LEU A 222 -56.87 -32.23 -23.81
C LEU A 222 -57.29 -33.49 -23.02
N MET A 223 -58.10 -33.29 -21.97
CA MET A 223 -58.86 -34.38 -21.35
C MET A 223 -60.31 -34.02 -21.24
#